data_e67176791e37707ebee99b34e47ec4bf
#
_entry.id   e67176791e37707ebee99b34e47ec4bf
#
_cell.length_a   1.000
_cell.length_b   1.000
_cell.length_c   1.000
_cell.angle_alpha   90.00
_cell.angle_beta   90.00
_cell.angle_gamma   90.00
#
_symmetry.space_group_name_H-M   'P 1'
#
loop_
_entity.id
_entity.type
_entity.pdbx_description
1 polymer ?
#
loop_
_entity_poly.entity_id
_entity_poly.type
_entity_poly.pdbx_seq_one_letter_code
_entity_poly.pdbx_strand_id
1 'polypeptide(L)'
;AGINVTASHNPPEYNGYKVYWEDGAQITPPHDTGIMGEVKAISDWNTVKTMDKEEAVKAGLFEVIGQAVDDAYMAELKKQIIHMDAIQAEGKNLKIVYTPLHGTGNIPARRILKELGFENVYVVPEQELPDGDFPTVSYPNPEAAEAFELGLKLAREVDADIVLATDPDADRLGVRVKDRNGEYHDLTGNMSGCLLANYELSQRKAVNGSLPEDGALVKTIVTTNLADAIAKGYNVNLIEVLTGFKYIGQQILGFENSGKGTYLFGFEESYGCLIGTYARDKDAIVATMALCEAAAYYKTQGKTLWDAMIDMYEEFGYYKDAIQAVTMKGIEGLQKIQEIMTTLRQNPPAEFAGHKVTAVRDYKLDEITDLATGEKKPTGLPNSNVL
;
A
#
# COMPACT_ATOMS: atom_id res chain seq x y z
N ALA A 1 -17.29 -13.91 -6.66
CA ALA A 1 -15.90 -14.02 -6.19
C ALA A 1 -14.95 -13.66 -7.32
N GLY A 2 -13.82 -13.05 -6.98
CA GLY A 2 -12.73 -12.73 -7.88
C GLY A 2 -11.45 -13.49 -7.51
N ILE A 3 -10.57 -13.71 -8.48
CA ILE A 3 -9.25 -14.28 -8.26
C ILE A 3 -8.22 -13.41 -8.97
N ASN A 4 -7.18 -13.00 -8.24
CA ASN A 4 -6.00 -12.37 -8.81
C ASN A 4 -4.82 -13.33 -8.71
N VAL A 5 -4.26 -13.73 -9.86
CA VAL A 5 -3.09 -14.61 -9.93
C VAL A 5 -1.84 -13.75 -9.93
N THR A 6 -1.13 -13.74 -8.79
CA THR A 6 0.02 -12.87 -8.60
C THR A 6 0.93 -13.39 -7.49
N ALA A 7 2.25 -13.23 -7.69
CA ALA A 7 3.25 -13.33 -6.62
C ALA A 7 3.62 -11.94 -6.04
N SER A 8 2.87 -10.88 -6.40
CA SER A 8 3.16 -9.49 -6.01
C SER A 8 4.60 -9.10 -6.41
N HIS A 9 5.39 -8.67 -5.47
CA HIS A 9 6.78 -8.22 -5.62
C HIS A 9 7.83 -9.31 -5.34
N ASN A 10 7.41 -10.58 -5.22
CA ASN A 10 8.34 -11.69 -4.98
C ASN A 10 9.15 -12.04 -6.25
N PRO A 11 10.31 -12.73 -6.08
CA PRO A 11 11.08 -13.25 -7.20
C PRO A 11 10.28 -14.16 -8.15
N PRO A 12 10.73 -14.34 -9.41
CA PRO A 12 9.96 -15.03 -10.46
C PRO A 12 9.63 -16.50 -10.19
N GLU A 13 10.38 -17.17 -9.32
CA GLU A 13 10.11 -18.55 -8.92
C GLU A 13 8.90 -18.71 -8.00
N TYR A 14 8.35 -17.61 -7.47
CA TYR A 14 7.16 -17.62 -6.62
C TYR A 14 5.89 -17.47 -7.45
N ASN A 15 4.81 -18.07 -6.97
CA ASN A 15 3.47 -17.91 -7.52
C ASN A 15 2.45 -17.90 -6.40
N GLY A 16 1.22 -17.51 -6.72
CA GLY A 16 0.11 -17.48 -5.78
C GLY A 16 -1.15 -16.90 -6.38
N TYR A 17 -2.19 -16.85 -5.59
CA TYR A 17 -3.40 -16.14 -5.96
C TYR A 17 -4.10 -15.58 -4.71
N LYS A 18 -4.75 -14.44 -4.91
CA LYS A 18 -5.61 -13.78 -3.93
C LYS A 18 -7.07 -14.03 -4.31
N VAL A 19 -7.91 -14.34 -3.34
CA VAL A 19 -9.35 -14.57 -3.56
C VAL A 19 -10.13 -13.40 -2.97
N TYR A 20 -11.08 -12.87 -3.74
CA TYR A 20 -11.93 -11.74 -3.37
C TYR A 20 -13.39 -12.17 -3.33
N TRP A 21 -14.16 -11.64 -2.38
CA TRP A 21 -15.55 -11.98 -2.17
C TRP A 21 -16.51 -11.01 -2.90
N GLU A 22 -17.79 -11.08 -2.59
CA GLU A 22 -18.83 -10.28 -3.26
C GLU A 22 -18.75 -8.77 -2.97
N ASP A 23 -18.10 -8.39 -1.85
CA ASP A 23 -17.85 -7.02 -1.45
C ASP A 23 -16.60 -6.40 -2.13
N GLY A 24 -15.87 -7.19 -2.93
CA GLY A 24 -14.64 -6.79 -3.59
C GLY A 24 -13.40 -6.82 -2.69
N ALA A 25 -13.50 -7.24 -1.43
CA ALA A 25 -12.36 -7.39 -0.53
C ALA A 25 -11.73 -8.79 -0.61
N GLN A 26 -10.43 -8.87 -0.29
CA GLN A 26 -9.78 -10.15 -0.10
C GLN A 26 -10.40 -10.87 1.09
N ILE A 27 -10.66 -12.17 0.92
CA ILE A 27 -11.34 -12.99 1.91
C ILE A 27 -10.62 -13.03 3.26
N THR A 28 -11.45 -13.04 4.32
CA THR A 28 -11.04 -13.23 5.71
C THR A 28 -11.73 -14.46 6.29
N PRO A 29 -11.41 -14.91 7.51
CA PRO A 29 -12.16 -15.98 8.15
C PRO A 29 -13.69 -15.70 8.22
N PRO A 30 -14.56 -16.69 7.96
CA PRO A 30 -14.27 -18.12 7.79
C PRO A 30 -14.00 -18.56 6.34
N HIS A 31 -14.13 -17.67 5.36
CA HIS A 31 -14.07 -18.02 3.94
C HIS A 31 -12.68 -18.51 3.51
N ASP A 32 -11.60 -17.85 3.96
CA ASP A 32 -10.22 -18.22 3.66
C ASP A 32 -9.88 -19.63 4.17
N THR A 33 -10.26 -19.95 5.41
CA THR A 33 -10.05 -21.28 6.01
C THR A 33 -10.89 -22.35 5.35
N GLY A 34 -12.12 -22.04 4.97
CA GLY A 34 -13.01 -22.94 4.23
C GLY A 34 -12.47 -23.32 2.86
N ILE A 35 -12.10 -22.31 2.05
CA ILE A 35 -11.53 -22.52 0.72
C ILE A 35 -10.20 -23.29 0.79
N MET A 36 -9.31 -22.91 1.74
CA MET A 36 -8.05 -23.65 1.93
C MET A 36 -8.28 -25.10 2.40
N GLY A 37 -9.34 -25.37 3.14
CA GLY A 37 -9.74 -26.72 3.51
C GLY A 37 -10.08 -27.56 2.27
N GLU A 38 -10.89 -27.05 1.35
CA GLU A 38 -11.24 -27.71 0.10
C GLU A 38 -10.00 -27.93 -0.80
N VAL A 39 -9.13 -26.91 -0.95
CA VAL A 39 -7.90 -27.06 -1.73
C VAL A 39 -7.00 -28.17 -1.17
N LYS A 40 -6.83 -28.23 0.15
CA LYS A 40 -6.03 -29.27 0.82
C LYS A 40 -6.64 -30.68 0.72
N ALA A 41 -7.94 -30.78 0.54
CA ALA A 41 -8.66 -32.05 0.37
C ALA A 41 -8.46 -32.66 -1.05
N ILE A 42 -7.98 -31.88 -2.03
CA ILE A 42 -7.67 -32.39 -3.36
C ILE A 42 -6.44 -33.28 -3.30
N SER A 43 -6.65 -34.59 -3.41
CA SER A 43 -5.58 -35.61 -3.42
C SER A 43 -5.17 -36.02 -4.85
N ASP A 44 -6.03 -35.79 -5.82
CA ASP A 44 -5.79 -36.05 -7.26
C ASP A 44 -6.19 -34.82 -8.09
N TRP A 45 -5.19 -34.15 -8.66
CA TRP A 45 -5.39 -32.95 -9.48
C TRP A 45 -6.16 -33.21 -10.78
N ASN A 46 -6.21 -34.50 -11.26
CA ASN A 46 -6.99 -34.85 -12.45
C ASN A 46 -8.51 -34.76 -12.21
N THR A 47 -8.95 -34.64 -10.96
CA THR A 47 -10.36 -34.43 -10.61
C THR A 47 -10.82 -32.99 -10.80
N VAL A 48 -9.88 -32.06 -10.99
CA VAL A 48 -10.20 -30.64 -11.26
C VAL A 48 -10.79 -30.54 -12.68
N LYS A 49 -12.02 -30.02 -12.75
CA LYS A 49 -12.74 -29.86 -14.01
C LYS A 49 -12.10 -28.76 -14.84
N THR A 50 -11.79 -29.08 -16.09
CA THR A 50 -11.25 -28.13 -17.08
C THR A 50 -12.14 -28.14 -18.34
N MET A 51 -12.04 -27.08 -19.11
CA MET A 51 -12.72 -26.92 -20.40
C MET A 51 -11.77 -26.23 -21.38
N ASP A 52 -11.87 -26.59 -22.66
CA ASP A 52 -11.17 -25.86 -23.70
C ASP A 52 -11.63 -24.42 -23.79
N LYS A 53 -10.68 -23.48 -24.03
CA LYS A 53 -10.96 -22.04 -24.04
C LYS A 53 -11.98 -21.64 -25.10
N GLU A 54 -11.88 -22.21 -26.32
CA GLU A 54 -12.80 -21.87 -27.40
C GLU A 54 -14.22 -22.40 -27.12
N GLU A 55 -14.32 -23.58 -26.50
CA GLU A 55 -15.60 -24.13 -26.06
C GLU A 55 -16.21 -23.26 -24.95
N ALA A 56 -15.39 -22.80 -23.98
CA ALA A 56 -15.84 -21.92 -22.91
C ALA A 56 -16.35 -20.57 -23.46
N VAL A 57 -15.65 -19.98 -24.43
CA VAL A 57 -16.11 -18.75 -25.12
C VAL A 57 -17.45 -18.99 -25.84
N LYS A 58 -17.57 -20.09 -26.62
CA LYS A 58 -18.82 -20.42 -27.33
C LYS A 58 -19.98 -20.67 -26.37
N ALA A 59 -19.70 -21.23 -25.20
CA ALA A 59 -20.69 -21.48 -24.18
C ALA A 59 -21.03 -20.23 -23.31
N GLY A 60 -20.38 -19.09 -23.54
CA GLY A 60 -20.57 -17.88 -22.74
C GLY A 60 -20.00 -17.97 -21.30
N LEU A 61 -19.08 -18.91 -21.06
CA LEU A 61 -18.46 -19.14 -19.76
C LEU A 61 -17.11 -18.43 -19.61
N PHE A 62 -16.58 -17.91 -20.70
CA PHE A 62 -15.35 -17.14 -20.72
C PHE A 62 -15.51 -15.87 -21.58
N GLU A 63 -15.29 -14.73 -20.95
CA GLU A 63 -15.32 -13.42 -21.60
C GLU A 63 -14.10 -12.61 -21.15
N VAL A 64 -13.49 -11.89 -22.08
CA VAL A 64 -12.44 -10.91 -21.77
C VAL A 64 -13.11 -9.55 -21.58
N ILE A 65 -13.18 -9.08 -20.32
CA ILE A 65 -13.62 -7.74 -20.00
C ILE A 65 -12.54 -6.76 -20.43
N GLY A 66 -12.93 -5.63 -21.01
CA GLY A 66 -11.97 -4.70 -21.62
C GLY A 66 -12.27 -3.25 -21.27
N GLN A 67 -12.17 -2.40 -22.27
CA GLN A 67 -12.20 -0.95 -22.18
C GLN A 67 -13.30 -0.35 -21.26
N ALA A 68 -14.49 -0.97 -21.23
CA ALA A 68 -15.59 -0.46 -20.40
C ALA A 68 -15.27 -0.51 -18.88
N VAL A 69 -14.56 -1.56 -18.44
CA VAL A 69 -14.13 -1.69 -17.04
C VAL A 69 -12.99 -0.71 -16.75
N ASP A 70 -12.03 -0.60 -17.66
CA ASP A 70 -10.93 0.36 -17.54
C ASP A 70 -11.46 1.81 -17.47
N ASP A 71 -12.45 2.15 -18.28
CA ASP A 71 -13.07 3.48 -18.28
C ASP A 71 -13.81 3.78 -16.98
N ALA A 72 -14.54 2.79 -16.45
CA ALA A 72 -15.20 2.90 -15.16
C ALA A 72 -14.19 3.10 -14.02
N TYR A 73 -13.09 2.34 -14.04
CA TYR A 73 -12.00 2.49 -13.08
C TYR A 73 -11.37 3.89 -13.15
N MET A 74 -10.99 4.36 -14.34
CA MET A 74 -10.45 5.72 -14.52
C MET A 74 -11.42 6.80 -14.02
N ALA A 75 -12.73 6.59 -14.20
CA ALA A 75 -13.74 7.53 -13.70
C ALA A 75 -13.77 7.57 -12.16
N GLU A 76 -13.61 6.41 -11.47
CA GLU A 76 -13.53 6.36 -10.02
C GLU A 76 -12.25 7.03 -9.49
N LEU A 77 -11.10 6.80 -10.13
CA LEU A 77 -9.85 7.47 -9.77
C LEU A 77 -9.99 9.00 -9.82
N LYS A 78 -10.55 9.54 -10.90
CA LYS A 78 -10.72 10.99 -11.08
C LYS A 78 -11.60 11.65 -10.01
N LYS A 79 -12.52 10.92 -9.39
CA LYS A 79 -13.32 11.41 -8.26
C LYS A 79 -12.49 11.68 -7.01
N GLN A 80 -11.30 11.09 -6.92
CA GLN A 80 -10.42 11.27 -5.76
C GLN A 80 -9.59 12.56 -5.83
N ILE A 81 -9.51 13.21 -6.99
CA ILE A 81 -8.78 14.47 -7.17
C ILE A 81 -9.39 15.58 -6.31
N ILE A 82 -8.53 16.33 -5.63
CA ILE A 82 -8.91 17.47 -4.77
C ILE A 82 -8.61 18.79 -5.50
N HIS A 83 -7.42 18.92 -6.11
CA HIS A 83 -6.90 20.15 -6.69
C HIS A 83 -6.61 20.03 -8.20
N MET A 84 -7.67 19.92 -9.00
CA MET A 84 -7.53 19.93 -10.46
C MET A 84 -6.90 21.24 -10.96
N ASP A 85 -7.14 22.37 -10.28
CA ASP A 85 -6.55 23.68 -10.57
C ASP A 85 -5.01 23.67 -10.43
N ALA A 86 -4.46 22.99 -9.42
CA ALA A 86 -3.03 22.83 -9.26
C ALA A 86 -2.42 21.96 -10.38
N ILE A 87 -3.11 20.89 -10.79
CA ILE A 87 -2.70 20.07 -11.94
C ILE A 87 -2.73 20.90 -13.24
N GLN A 88 -3.76 21.72 -13.45
CA GLN A 88 -3.83 22.59 -14.61
C GLN A 88 -2.72 23.64 -14.63
N ALA A 89 -2.30 24.14 -13.47
CA ALA A 89 -1.22 25.13 -13.35
C ALA A 89 0.17 24.52 -13.58
N GLU A 90 0.45 23.39 -12.94
CA GLU A 90 1.80 22.82 -12.84
C GLU A 90 1.98 21.44 -13.48
N GLY A 91 0.93 20.75 -13.90
CA GLY A 91 1.03 19.40 -14.48
C GLY A 91 1.93 19.32 -15.72
N LYS A 92 1.97 20.37 -16.54
CA LYS A 92 2.88 20.49 -17.69
C LYS A 92 4.33 20.75 -17.31
N ASN A 93 4.57 21.30 -16.11
CA ASN A 93 5.90 21.65 -15.62
C ASN A 93 6.50 20.56 -14.75
N LEU A 94 5.65 19.67 -14.20
CA LEU A 94 6.09 18.56 -13.37
C LEU A 94 6.69 17.45 -14.23
N LYS A 95 7.92 17.07 -13.96
CA LYS A 95 8.65 15.99 -14.63
C LYS A 95 8.62 14.73 -13.78
N ILE A 96 8.02 13.69 -14.30
CA ILE A 96 7.77 12.42 -13.62
C ILE A 96 8.53 11.32 -14.34
N VAL A 97 9.39 10.59 -13.63
CA VAL A 97 9.90 9.30 -14.12
C VAL A 97 9.07 8.19 -13.50
N TYR A 98 8.66 7.24 -14.30
CA TYR A 98 7.84 6.12 -13.89
C TYR A 98 8.43 4.79 -14.36
N THR A 99 8.42 3.78 -13.48
CA THR A 99 8.69 2.40 -13.84
C THR A 99 7.58 1.48 -13.33
N PRO A 100 6.99 0.64 -14.19
CA PRO A 100 6.07 -0.41 -13.79
C PRO A 100 6.77 -1.67 -13.26
N LEU A 101 8.10 -1.70 -13.20
CA LEU A 101 8.90 -2.88 -12.85
C LEU A 101 8.43 -4.14 -13.61
N HIS A 102 8.30 -4.02 -14.94
CA HIS A 102 7.77 -5.07 -15.84
C HIS A 102 6.34 -5.53 -15.54
N GLY A 103 5.57 -4.75 -14.79
CA GLY A 103 4.24 -5.12 -14.28
C GLY A 103 3.06 -4.48 -15.02
N THR A 104 1.89 -4.71 -14.45
CA THR A 104 0.58 -4.33 -15.02
C THR A 104 0.26 -2.85 -14.87
N GLY A 105 0.96 -2.11 -14.00
CA GLY A 105 0.75 -0.68 -13.75
C GLY A 105 1.05 0.24 -14.94
N ASN A 106 1.81 -0.24 -15.94
CA ASN A 106 2.24 0.58 -17.08
C ASN A 106 1.09 1.33 -17.77
N ILE A 107 0.06 0.60 -18.19
CA ILE A 107 -1.06 1.19 -18.95
C ILE A 107 -1.91 2.12 -18.09
N PRO A 108 -2.45 1.69 -16.92
CA PRO A 108 -3.34 2.53 -16.13
C PRO A 108 -2.66 3.75 -15.53
N ALA A 109 -1.41 3.65 -15.04
CA ALA A 109 -0.70 4.80 -14.51
C ALA A 109 -0.45 5.88 -15.56
N ARG A 110 0.05 5.48 -16.73
CA ARG A 110 0.27 6.43 -17.84
C ARG A 110 -1.02 7.02 -18.36
N ARG A 111 -2.09 6.22 -18.39
CA ARG A 111 -3.41 6.68 -18.84
C ARG A 111 -3.95 7.75 -17.91
N ILE A 112 -4.00 7.51 -16.60
CA ILE A 112 -4.54 8.48 -15.65
C ILE A 112 -3.74 9.77 -15.65
N LEU A 113 -2.40 9.69 -15.62
CA LEU A 113 -1.56 10.88 -15.65
C LEU A 113 -1.76 11.71 -16.92
N LYS A 114 -1.85 11.06 -18.08
CA LYS A 114 -2.13 11.74 -19.35
C LYS A 114 -3.52 12.39 -19.38
N GLU A 115 -4.54 11.68 -18.92
CA GLU A 115 -5.92 12.17 -18.90
C GLU A 115 -6.10 13.38 -17.95
N LEU A 116 -5.23 13.50 -16.94
CA LEU A 116 -5.21 14.65 -16.02
C LEU A 116 -4.37 15.82 -16.53
N GLY A 117 -3.53 15.63 -17.55
CA GLY A 117 -2.74 16.70 -18.16
C GLY A 117 -1.27 16.76 -17.71
N PHE A 118 -0.74 15.69 -17.12
CA PHE A 118 0.71 15.54 -16.92
C PHE A 118 1.36 15.18 -18.26
N GLU A 119 2.13 16.11 -18.84
CA GLU A 119 2.74 15.94 -20.17
C GLU A 119 4.14 15.35 -20.13
N ASN A 120 4.89 15.54 -19.04
CA ASN A 120 6.28 15.12 -18.89
C ASN A 120 6.39 13.83 -18.06
N VAL A 121 5.85 12.74 -18.58
CA VAL A 121 5.94 11.40 -17.96
C VAL A 121 6.93 10.57 -18.78
N TYR A 122 8.08 10.25 -18.18
CA TYR A 122 9.16 9.49 -18.76
C TYR A 122 9.16 8.07 -18.18
N VAL A 123 8.86 7.07 -19.00
CA VAL A 123 8.87 5.67 -18.58
C VAL A 123 10.26 5.08 -18.77
N VAL A 124 10.74 4.30 -17.80
CA VAL A 124 12.02 3.56 -17.91
C VAL A 124 11.90 2.51 -19.00
N PRO A 125 12.59 2.66 -20.15
CA PRO A 125 12.35 1.80 -21.32
C PRO A 125 12.65 0.33 -21.07
N GLU A 126 13.66 0.02 -20.27
CA GLU A 126 14.08 -1.34 -19.98
C GLU A 126 13.09 -2.08 -19.06
N GLN A 127 12.22 -1.36 -18.36
CA GLN A 127 11.25 -1.91 -17.40
C GLN A 127 9.80 -1.71 -17.85
N GLU A 128 9.58 -1.11 -19.03
CA GLU A 128 8.25 -0.72 -19.51
C GLU A 128 7.36 -1.93 -19.84
N LEU A 129 7.92 -2.93 -20.53
CA LEU A 129 7.14 -4.06 -21.00
C LEU A 129 7.03 -5.15 -19.93
N PRO A 130 5.86 -5.84 -19.85
CA PRO A 130 5.70 -6.97 -18.95
C PRO A 130 6.70 -8.07 -19.24
N ASP A 131 7.41 -8.53 -18.20
CA ASP A 131 8.35 -9.64 -18.27
C ASP A 131 8.36 -10.38 -16.93
N GLY A 132 7.91 -11.62 -16.90
CA GLY A 132 7.82 -12.44 -15.70
C GLY A 132 9.16 -12.90 -15.13
N ASP A 133 10.25 -12.74 -15.88
CA ASP A 133 11.61 -13.06 -15.42
C ASP A 133 12.31 -11.87 -14.76
N PHE A 134 11.71 -10.68 -14.81
CA PHE A 134 12.21 -9.42 -14.18
C PHE A 134 13.71 -9.15 -14.45
N PRO A 135 14.16 -9.09 -15.72
CA PRO A 135 15.58 -9.16 -16.09
C PRO A 135 16.44 -7.98 -15.61
N THR A 136 15.82 -6.92 -15.10
CA THR A 136 16.51 -5.70 -14.66
C THR A 136 16.67 -5.59 -13.15
N VAL A 137 16.08 -6.50 -12.37
CA VAL A 137 16.10 -6.49 -10.90
C VAL A 137 16.15 -7.93 -10.36
N SER A 138 16.74 -8.12 -9.19
CA SER A 138 16.76 -9.42 -8.52
C SER A 138 15.37 -9.86 -8.04
N TYR A 139 14.52 -8.89 -7.71
CA TYR A 139 13.09 -9.05 -7.45
C TYR A 139 12.40 -7.68 -7.60
N PRO A 140 11.14 -7.66 -8.10
CA PRO A 140 10.46 -6.43 -8.50
C PRO A 140 9.80 -5.71 -7.32
N ASN A 141 10.56 -5.41 -6.27
CA ASN A 141 10.03 -4.78 -5.06
C ASN A 141 10.38 -3.28 -5.03
N PRO A 142 9.41 -2.37 -5.04
CA PRO A 142 9.64 -0.93 -4.95
C PRO A 142 10.21 -0.45 -3.61
N GLU A 143 10.36 -1.33 -2.61
CA GLU A 143 11.12 -1.06 -1.39
C GLU A 143 12.64 -1.14 -1.62
N ALA A 144 13.07 -1.92 -2.62
CA ALA A 144 14.49 -2.15 -2.88
C ALA A 144 15.12 -0.99 -3.63
N ALA A 145 16.31 -0.57 -3.21
CA ALA A 145 17.08 0.48 -3.89
C ALA A 145 17.37 0.12 -5.36
N GLU A 146 17.63 -1.17 -5.65
CA GLU A 146 17.89 -1.71 -6.98
C GLU A 146 16.74 -1.39 -7.96
N ALA A 147 15.49 -1.43 -7.51
CA ALA A 147 14.32 -1.14 -8.33
C ALA A 147 14.32 0.28 -8.92
N PHE A 148 15.04 1.20 -8.28
CA PHE A 148 15.12 2.61 -8.69
C PHE A 148 16.39 2.98 -9.48
N GLU A 149 17.35 2.10 -9.64
CA GLU A 149 18.64 2.46 -10.28
C GLU A 149 18.46 3.03 -11.68
N LEU A 150 17.70 2.35 -12.54
CA LEU A 150 17.41 2.81 -13.89
C LEU A 150 16.52 4.07 -13.90
N GLY A 151 15.53 4.11 -13.01
CA GLY A 151 14.64 5.26 -12.84
C GLY A 151 15.41 6.50 -12.38
N LEU A 152 16.32 6.39 -11.42
CA LEU A 152 17.16 7.50 -10.95
C LEU A 152 18.16 7.96 -12.00
N LYS A 153 18.70 7.04 -12.82
CA LYS A 153 19.56 7.39 -13.95
C LYS A 153 18.78 8.27 -14.94
N LEU A 154 17.60 7.81 -15.38
CA LEU A 154 16.75 8.58 -16.28
C LEU A 154 16.30 9.91 -15.65
N ALA A 155 15.99 9.91 -14.34
CA ALA A 155 15.57 11.11 -13.63
C ALA A 155 16.64 12.21 -13.63
N ARG A 156 17.93 11.85 -13.50
CA ARG A 156 19.04 12.80 -13.60
C ARG A 156 19.20 13.33 -15.02
N GLU A 157 18.98 12.51 -16.04
CA GLU A 157 19.08 12.91 -17.45
C GLU A 157 17.98 13.93 -17.84
N VAL A 158 16.74 13.73 -17.37
CA VAL A 158 15.61 14.61 -17.69
C VAL A 158 15.37 15.69 -16.64
N ASP A 159 16.13 15.68 -15.54
CA ASP A 159 15.95 16.55 -14.37
C ASP A 159 14.53 16.40 -13.78
N ALA A 160 14.13 15.18 -13.46
CA ALA A 160 12.80 14.88 -12.96
C ALA A 160 12.58 15.39 -11.52
N ASP A 161 11.34 15.78 -11.21
CA ASP A 161 10.92 16.19 -9.87
C ASP A 161 10.69 14.98 -8.96
N ILE A 162 10.15 13.88 -9.53
CA ILE A 162 9.80 12.65 -8.81
C ILE A 162 10.09 11.40 -9.65
N VAL A 163 10.38 10.30 -8.96
CA VAL A 163 10.53 8.96 -9.55
C VAL A 163 9.59 8.01 -8.83
N LEU A 164 8.76 7.32 -9.59
CA LEU A 164 7.70 6.43 -9.12
C LEU A 164 7.94 5.01 -9.63
N ALA A 165 7.76 4.02 -8.77
CA ALA A 165 7.86 2.61 -9.13
C ALA A 165 6.65 1.84 -8.56
N THR A 166 5.88 1.18 -9.42
CA THR A 166 4.85 0.23 -8.98
C THR A 166 5.39 -1.19 -9.00
N ASP A 167 4.94 -2.03 -8.07
CA ASP A 167 5.20 -3.46 -8.15
C ASP A 167 4.40 -4.12 -9.29
N PRO A 168 4.66 -5.39 -9.63
CA PRO A 168 4.06 -6.01 -10.81
C PRO A 168 2.54 -6.10 -10.82
N ASP A 169 1.88 -6.28 -9.68
CA ASP A 169 0.41 -6.27 -9.59
C ASP A 169 -0.18 -4.87 -9.29
N ALA A 170 0.69 -3.85 -9.24
CA ALA A 170 0.34 -2.44 -9.12
C ALA A 170 -0.50 -2.09 -7.87
N ASP A 171 -0.20 -2.76 -6.75
CA ASP A 171 -0.83 -2.46 -5.47
C ASP A 171 0.08 -1.67 -4.51
N ARG A 172 1.39 -1.53 -4.82
CA ARG A 172 2.38 -0.77 -4.05
C ARG A 172 3.05 0.29 -4.89
N LEU A 173 3.38 1.42 -4.25
CA LEU A 173 4.05 2.55 -4.89
C LEU A 173 5.31 2.97 -4.10
N GLY A 174 6.48 2.73 -4.68
CA GLY A 174 7.73 3.31 -4.22
C GLY A 174 7.99 4.70 -4.80
N VAL A 175 8.64 5.55 -4.05
CA VAL A 175 8.75 6.98 -4.37
C VAL A 175 10.15 7.51 -4.07
N ARG A 176 10.71 8.27 -5.02
CA ARG A 176 11.88 9.11 -4.82
C ARG A 176 11.54 10.54 -5.19
N VAL A 177 11.91 11.49 -4.37
CA VAL A 177 11.59 12.92 -4.56
C VAL A 177 12.86 13.76 -4.59
N LYS A 178 12.90 14.73 -5.50
CA LYS A 178 14.03 15.66 -5.61
C LYS A 178 13.85 16.83 -4.65
N ASP A 179 14.89 17.17 -3.92
CA ASP A 179 14.94 18.38 -3.09
C ASP A 179 15.39 19.62 -3.91
N ARG A 180 15.48 20.76 -3.25
CA ARG A 180 15.91 22.04 -3.86
C ARG A 180 17.37 22.06 -4.28
N ASN A 181 18.20 21.14 -3.76
CA ASN A 181 19.61 21.02 -4.11
C ASN A 181 19.84 20.05 -5.27
N GLY A 182 18.78 19.39 -5.75
CA GLY A 182 18.84 18.39 -6.82
C GLY A 182 19.13 16.96 -6.34
N GLU A 183 19.13 16.72 -5.02
CA GLU A 183 19.32 15.41 -4.43
C GLU A 183 17.99 14.63 -4.39
N TYR A 184 18.06 13.33 -4.70
CA TYR A 184 16.89 12.44 -4.62
C TYR A 184 16.85 11.72 -3.27
N HIS A 185 15.75 11.88 -2.57
CA HIS A 185 15.47 11.24 -1.28
C HIS A 185 14.49 10.09 -1.44
N ASP A 186 14.75 9.01 -0.70
CA ASP A 186 13.85 7.87 -0.57
C ASP A 186 12.72 8.22 0.38
N LEU A 187 11.47 8.08 -0.06
CA LEU A 187 10.33 8.06 0.83
C LEU A 187 9.98 6.61 1.14
N THR A 188 10.19 6.18 2.38
CA THR A 188 9.72 4.86 2.83
C THR A 188 8.20 4.78 2.74
N GLY A 189 7.62 3.57 2.78
CA GLY A 189 6.16 3.41 2.77
C GLY A 189 5.47 4.16 3.91
N ASN A 190 6.11 4.22 5.09
CA ASN A 190 5.63 5.06 6.19
C ASN A 190 5.65 6.55 5.85
N MET A 191 6.72 7.03 5.21
CA MET A 191 6.85 8.45 4.85
C MET A 191 5.86 8.84 3.75
N SER A 192 5.78 8.08 2.67
CA SER A 192 4.87 8.35 1.55
C SER A 192 3.40 8.21 1.96
N GLY A 193 3.08 7.19 2.77
CA GLY A 193 1.74 7.00 3.32
C GLY A 193 1.32 8.14 4.24
N CYS A 194 2.18 8.60 5.14
CA CYS A 194 1.89 9.76 6.00
C CYS A 194 1.81 11.07 5.21
N LEU A 195 2.67 11.26 4.20
CA LEU A 195 2.60 12.44 3.33
C LEU A 195 1.26 12.52 2.60
N LEU A 196 0.80 11.40 2.03
CA LEU A 196 -0.51 11.31 1.39
C LEU A 196 -1.65 11.48 2.41
N ALA A 197 -1.59 10.85 3.58
CA ALA A 197 -2.57 11.02 4.65
C ALA A 197 -2.71 12.49 5.05
N ASN A 198 -1.58 13.17 5.29
CA ASN A 198 -1.56 14.59 5.61
C ASN A 198 -2.14 15.44 4.48
N TYR A 199 -1.75 15.17 3.23
CA TYR A 199 -2.28 15.86 2.06
C TYR A 199 -3.80 15.68 1.95
N GLU A 200 -4.30 14.46 1.98
CA GLU A 200 -5.72 14.13 1.89
C GLU A 200 -6.54 14.83 3.00
N LEU A 201 -6.11 14.71 4.25
CA LEU A 201 -6.84 15.28 5.38
C LEU A 201 -6.81 16.80 5.36
N SER A 202 -5.64 17.41 5.14
CA SER A 202 -5.49 18.88 5.12
C SER A 202 -6.26 19.51 3.97
N GLN A 203 -6.14 18.95 2.75
CA GLN A 203 -6.72 19.56 1.58
C GLN A 203 -8.23 19.32 1.48
N ARG A 204 -8.73 18.14 1.84
CA ARG A 204 -10.18 17.92 1.96
C ARG A 204 -10.80 18.82 3.02
N LYS A 205 -10.12 19.03 4.16
CA LYS A 205 -10.56 20.00 5.17
C LYS A 205 -10.61 21.42 4.60
N ALA A 206 -9.59 21.82 3.86
CA ALA A 206 -9.52 23.17 3.28
C ALA A 206 -10.62 23.42 2.24
N VAL A 207 -10.88 22.44 1.37
CA VAL A 207 -11.89 22.54 0.30
C VAL A 207 -13.31 22.44 0.86
N ASN A 208 -13.56 21.52 1.80
CA ASN A 208 -14.90 21.24 2.33
C ASN A 208 -15.26 22.06 3.58
N GLY A 209 -14.30 22.81 4.16
CA GLY A 209 -14.45 23.54 5.41
C GLY A 209 -14.28 22.68 6.67
N SER A 210 -14.58 21.40 6.61
CA SER A 210 -14.39 20.42 7.71
C SER A 210 -14.16 19.02 7.16
N LEU A 211 -13.63 18.15 8.01
CA LEU A 211 -13.67 16.70 7.79
C LEU A 211 -14.94 16.12 8.44
N PRO A 212 -15.42 14.95 7.98
CA PRO A 212 -16.49 14.23 8.66
C PRO A 212 -16.19 14.00 10.14
N GLU A 213 -17.16 14.20 11.01
CA GLU A 213 -17.00 14.02 12.47
C GLU A 213 -16.61 12.58 12.86
N ASP A 214 -17.08 11.60 12.08
CA ASP A 214 -16.78 10.19 12.22
C ASP A 214 -15.68 9.69 11.25
N GLY A 215 -14.91 10.65 10.68
CA GLY A 215 -13.82 10.35 9.74
C GLY A 215 -12.75 9.47 10.37
N ALA A 216 -12.26 8.49 9.61
CA ALA A 216 -11.27 7.53 10.07
C ALA A 216 -10.05 7.44 9.15
N LEU A 217 -8.87 7.48 9.77
CA LEU A 217 -7.59 7.07 9.22
C LEU A 217 -7.32 5.64 9.69
N VAL A 218 -7.05 4.71 8.76
CA VAL A 218 -6.83 3.30 9.08
C VAL A 218 -5.39 2.90 8.77
N LYS A 219 -4.71 2.27 9.74
CA LYS A 219 -3.33 1.77 9.58
C LYS A 219 -3.17 0.37 10.15
N THR A 220 -2.07 -0.31 9.84
CA THR A 220 -1.73 -1.56 10.51
C THR A 220 -1.01 -1.31 11.84
N ILE A 221 -1.00 -2.34 12.70
CA ILE A 221 -0.30 -2.31 14.00
C ILE A 221 1.21 -2.09 13.90
N VAL A 222 1.80 -2.31 12.72
CA VAL A 222 3.25 -2.14 12.45
C VAL A 222 3.56 -0.89 11.64
N THR A 223 2.53 -0.13 11.27
CA THR A 223 2.66 1.15 10.57
C THR A 223 3.03 2.26 11.55
N THR A 224 3.78 3.24 11.11
CA THR A 224 4.36 4.32 11.93
C THR A 224 3.37 5.05 12.84
N ASN A 225 3.84 5.43 14.03
CA ASN A 225 3.08 6.29 14.95
C ASN A 225 3.02 7.77 14.51
N LEU A 226 3.68 8.17 13.45
CA LEU A 226 3.44 9.48 12.83
C LEU A 226 1.97 9.62 12.39
N ALA A 227 1.35 8.52 11.92
CA ALA A 227 -0.07 8.50 11.59
C ALA A 227 -0.98 8.83 12.79
N ASP A 228 -0.59 8.43 14.02
CA ASP A 228 -1.30 8.77 15.25
C ASP A 228 -1.29 10.29 15.49
N ALA A 229 -0.11 10.91 15.29
CA ALA A 229 0.04 12.34 15.44
C ALA A 229 -0.78 13.13 14.41
N ILE A 230 -0.77 12.67 13.14
CA ILE A 230 -1.56 13.25 12.05
C ILE A 230 -3.05 13.13 12.36
N ALA A 231 -3.56 11.94 12.69
CA ALA A 231 -4.96 11.72 13.01
C ALA A 231 -5.42 12.62 14.16
N LYS A 232 -4.61 12.72 15.21
CA LYS A 232 -4.85 13.62 16.37
C LYS A 232 -4.89 15.09 15.94
N GLY A 233 -3.96 15.53 15.09
CA GLY A 233 -3.88 16.93 14.62
C GLY A 233 -5.10 17.34 13.80
N TYR A 234 -5.67 16.43 13.03
CA TYR A 234 -6.90 16.67 12.26
C TYR A 234 -8.18 16.31 13.02
N ASN A 235 -8.09 15.78 14.23
CA ASN A 235 -9.23 15.30 15.02
C ASN A 235 -10.08 14.25 14.28
N VAL A 236 -9.41 13.29 13.65
CA VAL A 236 -10.03 12.12 13.01
C VAL A 236 -9.75 10.86 13.83
N ASN A 237 -10.62 9.87 13.70
CA ASN A 237 -10.44 8.59 14.37
C ASN A 237 -9.27 7.83 13.77
N LEU A 238 -8.36 7.32 14.60
CA LEU A 238 -7.35 6.38 14.19
C LEU A 238 -7.82 4.96 14.48
N ILE A 239 -7.78 4.09 13.46
CA ILE A 239 -8.13 2.68 13.60
C ILE A 239 -6.88 1.85 13.27
N GLU A 240 -6.42 1.07 14.23
CA GLU A 240 -5.36 0.08 14.02
C GLU A 240 -5.97 -1.27 13.69
N VAL A 241 -5.43 -1.94 12.67
CA VAL A 241 -5.80 -3.29 12.26
C VAL A 241 -4.58 -4.20 12.20
N LEU A 242 -4.77 -5.51 12.11
CA LEU A 242 -3.67 -6.43 11.85
C LEU A 242 -3.02 -6.17 10.50
N THR A 243 -1.78 -6.62 10.32
CA THR A 243 -1.05 -6.54 9.05
C THR A 243 -1.79 -7.29 7.95
N GLY A 244 -1.94 -6.63 6.81
CA GLY A 244 -2.66 -7.10 5.63
C GLY A 244 -3.84 -6.22 5.29
N PHE A 245 -3.83 -5.67 4.07
CA PHE A 245 -4.82 -4.68 3.63
C PHE A 245 -6.27 -5.20 3.66
N LYS A 246 -6.46 -6.52 3.63
CA LYS A 246 -7.78 -7.15 3.82
C LYS A 246 -8.50 -6.70 5.09
N TYR A 247 -7.76 -6.36 6.15
CA TYR A 247 -8.33 -5.83 7.38
C TYR A 247 -8.73 -4.36 7.27
N ILE A 248 -8.02 -3.58 6.44
CA ILE A 248 -8.43 -2.22 6.08
C ILE A 248 -9.70 -2.30 5.22
N GLY A 249 -9.74 -3.18 4.21
CA GLY A 249 -10.95 -3.45 3.43
C GLY A 249 -12.16 -3.88 4.28
N GLN A 250 -11.92 -4.68 5.32
CA GLN A 250 -12.96 -5.09 6.27
C GLN A 250 -13.51 -3.90 7.08
N GLN A 251 -12.68 -2.91 7.44
CA GLN A 251 -13.15 -1.68 8.09
C GLN A 251 -14.05 -0.86 7.17
N ILE A 252 -13.70 -0.75 5.88
CA ILE A 252 -14.55 -0.05 4.89
C ILE A 252 -15.92 -0.73 4.81
N LEU A 253 -15.97 -2.06 4.69
CA LEU A 253 -17.22 -2.83 4.70
C LEU A 253 -18.02 -2.63 6.00
N GLY A 254 -17.31 -2.58 7.14
CA GLY A 254 -17.91 -2.32 8.44
C GLY A 254 -18.61 -0.96 8.52
N PHE A 255 -18.00 0.08 7.97
CA PHE A 255 -18.61 1.41 7.88
C PHE A 255 -19.85 1.42 7.00
N GLU A 256 -19.79 0.79 5.82
CA GLU A 256 -20.93 0.69 4.92
C GLU A 256 -22.10 -0.06 5.55
N ASN A 257 -21.85 -1.21 6.17
CA ASN A 257 -22.89 -2.04 6.78
C ASN A 257 -23.53 -1.38 8.01
N SER A 258 -22.75 -0.66 8.80
CA SER A 258 -23.24 -0.01 10.02
C SER A 258 -23.84 1.37 9.76
N GLY A 259 -23.48 2.01 8.63
CA GLY A 259 -23.76 3.42 8.38
C GLY A 259 -23.09 4.36 9.39
N LYS A 260 -22.00 3.91 10.06
CA LYS A 260 -21.24 4.67 11.06
C LYS A 260 -19.76 4.60 10.71
N GLY A 261 -19.11 5.74 10.76
CA GLY A 261 -17.71 5.90 10.34
C GLY A 261 -17.60 6.25 8.86
N THR A 262 -16.66 7.13 8.56
CA THR A 262 -16.33 7.55 7.19
C THR A 262 -14.86 7.25 6.93
N TYR A 263 -14.59 6.36 5.97
CA TYR A 263 -13.22 6.07 5.54
C TYR A 263 -12.63 7.28 4.83
N LEU A 264 -11.49 7.78 5.29
CA LEU A 264 -10.78 8.90 4.68
C LEU A 264 -9.54 8.44 3.94
N PHE A 265 -8.72 7.61 4.59
CA PHE A 265 -7.48 7.08 4.04
C PHE A 265 -7.03 5.84 4.82
N GLY A 266 -6.38 4.91 4.13
CA GLY A 266 -5.76 3.76 4.79
C GLY A 266 -4.47 3.34 4.11
N PHE A 267 -3.47 2.92 4.91
CA PHE A 267 -2.17 2.54 4.37
C PHE A 267 -1.42 1.54 5.25
N GLU A 268 -0.44 0.90 4.63
CA GLU A 268 0.52 -0.01 5.26
C GLU A 268 1.94 0.54 5.08
N GLU A 269 2.83 0.20 6.01
CA GLU A 269 4.26 0.52 5.94
C GLU A 269 4.94 -0.07 4.70
N SER A 270 4.36 -1.12 4.13
CA SER A 270 4.84 -1.84 2.95
C SER A 270 4.39 -1.20 1.63
N TYR A 271 4.36 0.14 1.57
CA TYR A 271 4.17 0.95 0.36
C TYR A 271 2.77 0.87 -0.28
N GLY A 272 1.78 0.28 0.40
CA GLY A 272 0.42 0.18 -0.11
C GLY A 272 -0.55 1.14 0.58
N CYS A 273 -1.42 1.80 -0.18
CA CYS A 273 -2.49 2.65 0.34
C CYS A 273 -3.74 2.60 -0.54
N LEU A 274 -4.83 3.13 -0.01
CA LEU A 274 -6.07 3.33 -0.74
C LEU A 274 -6.70 4.68 -0.38
N ILE A 275 -7.11 5.42 -1.42
CA ILE A 275 -7.90 6.65 -1.32
C ILE A 275 -9.29 6.34 -1.87
N GLY A 276 -10.35 6.72 -1.14
CA GLY A 276 -11.72 6.39 -1.52
C GLY A 276 -12.12 4.94 -1.20
N THR A 277 -13.32 4.56 -1.62
CA THR A 277 -13.94 3.26 -1.28
C THR A 277 -14.38 2.45 -2.51
N TYR A 278 -13.95 2.85 -3.71
CA TYR A 278 -14.26 2.18 -4.97
C TYR A 278 -13.57 0.80 -5.11
N ALA A 279 -12.51 0.57 -4.35
CA ALA A 279 -11.79 -0.69 -4.22
C ALA A 279 -11.69 -1.10 -2.75
N ARG A 280 -11.23 -2.34 -2.47
CA ARG A 280 -11.07 -2.89 -1.12
C ARG A 280 -9.66 -3.41 -0.85
N ASP A 281 -8.75 -3.12 -1.75
CA ASP A 281 -7.32 -3.44 -1.61
C ASP A 281 -6.51 -2.20 -1.98
N LYS A 282 -5.21 -2.24 -1.74
CA LYS A 282 -4.24 -1.22 -2.11
C LYS A 282 -4.33 -0.92 -3.61
N ASP A 283 -4.12 0.33 -3.96
CA ASP A 283 -4.11 0.77 -5.35
C ASP A 283 -2.96 1.76 -5.60
N ALA A 284 -1.92 1.26 -6.27
CA ALA A 284 -0.76 2.10 -6.61
C ALA A 284 -1.09 3.14 -7.70
N ILE A 285 -2.16 2.96 -8.46
CA ILE A 285 -2.53 3.90 -9.51
C ILE A 285 -3.17 5.15 -8.89
N VAL A 286 -4.07 4.98 -7.89
CA VAL A 286 -4.61 6.12 -7.15
C VAL A 286 -3.50 6.81 -6.34
N ALA A 287 -2.58 6.04 -5.75
CA ALA A 287 -1.44 6.59 -5.03
C ALA A 287 -0.52 7.42 -5.97
N THR A 288 -0.22 6.90 -7.17
CA THR A 288 0.53 7.61 -8.22
C THR A 288 -0.16 8.92 -8.59
N MET A 289 -1.46 8.87 -8.84
CA MET A 289 -2.27 10.02 -9.19
C MET A 289 -2.24 11.09 -8.08
N ALA A 290 -2.57 10.70 -6.85
CA ALA A 290 -2.65 11.62 -5.71
C ALA A 290 -1.28 12.21 -5.35
N LEU A 291 -0.19 11.44 -5.48
CA LEU A 291 1.16 11.94 -5.24
C LEU A 291 1.58 12.97 -6.30
N CYS A 292 1.24 12.73 -7.58
CA CYS A 292 1.49 13.70 -8.64
C CYS A 292 0.64 14.96 -8.48
N GLU A 293 -0.61 14.83 -8.03
CA GLU A 293 -1.45 15.97 -7.65
C GLU A 293 -0.83 16.77 -6.50
N ALA A 294 -0.42 16.09 -5.41
CA ALA A 294 0.25 16.73 -4.28
C ALA A 294 1.53 17.45 -4.72
N ALA A 295 2.34 16.82 -5.60
CA ALA A 295 3.53 17.45 -6.16
C ALA A 295 3.21 18.73 -6.95
N ALA A 296 2.18 18.70 -7.80
CA ALA A 296 1.70 19.88 -8.52
C ALA A 296 1.20 20.97 -7.55
N TYR A 297 0.42 20.58 -6.54
CA TYR A 297 -0.08 21.49 -5.52
C TYR A 297 1.04 22.19 -4.74
N TYR A 298 2.01 21.44 -4.23
CA TYR A 298 3.14 22.06 -3.52
C TYR A 298 4.03 22.89 -4.47
N LYS A 299 4.16 22.50 -5.73
CA LYS A 299 4.90 23.27 -6.74
C LYS A 299 4.25 24.63 -7.01
N THR A 300 2.92 24.78 -6.96
CA THR A 300 2.25 26.09 -7.03
C THR A 300 2.66 27.03 -5.89
N GLN A 301 3.15 26.46 -4.76
CA GLN A 301 3.62 27.19 -3.59
C GLN A 301 5.15 27.36 -3.57
N GLY A 302 5.84 26.96 -4.64
CA GLY A 302 7.31 26.97 -4.73
C GLY A 302 7.98 25.95 -3.81
N LYS A 303 7.27 24.85 -3.47
CA LYS A 303 7.77 23.75 -2.63
C LYS A 303 7.92 22.47 -3.44
N THR A 304 8.85 21.62 -3.03
CA THR A 304 8.98 20.23 -3.48
C THR A 304 8.18 19.30 -2.55
N LEU A 305 7.99 18.04 -2.93
CA LEU A 305 7.43 17.03 -2.01
C LEU A 305 8.35 16.77 -0.81
N TRP A 306 9.67 16.96 -0.98
CA TRP A 306 10.60 16.87 0.14
C TRP A 306 10.40 18.01 1.15
N ASP A 307 10.17 19.24 0.67
CA ASP A 307 9.80 20.36 1.56
C ASP A 307 8.52 20.05 2.32
N ALA A 308 7.50 19.49 1.64
CA ALA A 308 6.25 19.09 2.29
C ALA A 308 6.45 17.99 3.35
N MET A 309 7.38 17.06 3.11
CA MET A 309 7.75 16.04 4.11
C MET A 309 8.40 16.66 5.35
N ILE A 310 9.28 17.67 5.15
CA ILE A 310 9.90 18.40 6.27
C ILE A 310 8.87 19.22 7.04
N ASP A 311 7.99 19.95 6.34
CA ASP A 311 6.89 20.70 6.98
C ASP A 311 6.03 19.79 7.87
N MET A 312 5.71 18.59 7.39
CA MET A 312 4.95 17.60 8.15
C MET A 312 5.69 17.14 9.42
N TYR A 313 7.01 16.94 9.34
CA TYR A 313 7.82 16.64 10.53
C TYR A 313 7.90 17.81 11.50
N GLU A 314 7.95 19.05 11.02
CA GLU A 314 7.92 20.25 11.86
C GLU A 314 6.57 20.39 12.60
N GLU A 315 5.47 20.02 11.95
CA GLU A 315 4.13 20.10 12.52
C GLU A 315 3.84 18.96 13.52
N PHE A 316 4.14 17.71 13.16
CA PHE A 316 3.72 16.52 13.92
C PHE A 316 4.85 15.84 14.71
N GLY A 317 6.09 16.29 14.55
CA GLY A 317 7.28 15.68 15.12
C GLY A 317 8.03 14.75 14.16
N TYR A 318 9.32 14.54 14.44
CA TYR A 318 10.18 13.67 13.67
C TYR A 318 10.04 12.21 14.10
N TYR A 319 9.64 11.36 13.19
CA TYR A 319 9.54 9.91 13.37
C TYR A 319 10.53 9.21 12.45
N LYS A 320 11.28 8.25 13.00
CA LYS A 320 12.20 7.41 12.23
C LYS A 320 11.88 5.96 12.48
N ASP A 321 11.36 5.32 11.47
CA ASP A 321 11.04 3.90 11.46
C ASP A 321 12.12 3.12 10.72
N ALA A 322 12.34 1.87 11.10
CA ALA A 322 13.23 0.95 10.41
C ALA A 322 12.67 -0.47 10.48
N ILE A 323 12.92 -1.24 9.41
CA ILE A 323 12.56 -2.65 9.33
C ILE A 323 13.85 -3.46 9.26
N GLN A 324 13.92 -4.53 10.05
CA GLN A 324 14.94 -5.55 9.92
C GLN A 324 14.28 -6.88 9.61
N ALA A 325 14.43 -7.35 8.37
CA ALA A 325 13.94 -8.65 7.95
C ALA A 325 15.00 -9.73 8.23
N VAL A 326 14.56 -10.85 8.80
CA VAL A 326 15.40 -12.03 9.01
C VAL A 326 14.77 -13.21 8.28
N THR A 327 15.44 -13.70 7.24
CA THR A 327 14.97 -14.83 6.44
C THR A 327 15.70 -16.10 6.85
N MET A 328 14.94 -17.14 7.21
CA MET A 328 15.44 -18.46 7.51
C MET A 328 14.78 -19.47 6.56
N LYS A 329 15.59 -20.13 5.73
CA LYS A 329 15.10 -21.04 4.67
C LYS A 329 14.82 -22.45 5.20
N GLY A 330 13.88 -23.15 4.56
CA GLY A 330 13.56 -24.55 4.80
C GLY A 330 12.74 -24.79 6.09
N ILE A 331 12.49 -26.08 6.36
CA ILE A 331 11.69 -26.52 7.52
C ILE A 331 12.37 -26.16 8.84
N GLU A 332 13.69 -26.29 8.91
CA GLU A 332 14.48 -25.92 10.09
C GLU A 332 14.39 -24.43 10.38
N GLY A 333 14.42 -23.59 9.32
CA GLY A 333 14.24 -22.15 9.43
C GLY A 333 12.86 -21.77 9.99
N LEU A 334 11.80 -22.43 9.51
CA LEU A 334 10.44 -22.24 10.02
C LEU A 334 10.33 -22.61 11.51
N GLN A 335 10.91 -23.76 11.91
CA GLN A 335 10.94 -24.18 13.30
C GLN A 335 11.68 -23.17 14.18
N LYS A 336 12.83 -22.66 13.70
CA LYS A 336 13.63 -21.68 14.43
C LYS A 336 12.87 -20.35 14.65
N ILE A 337 12.15 -19.87 13.64
CA ILE A 337 11.28 -18.68 13.78
C ILE A 337 10.21 -18.91 14.85
N GLN A 338 9.57 -20.08 14.86
CA GLN A 338 8.56 -20.43 15.87
C GLN A 338 9.16 -20.51 17.30
N GLU A 339 10.36 -21.06 17.44
CA GLU A 339 11.08 -21.10 18.72
C GLU A 339 11.42 -19.68 19.22
N ILE A 340 11.90 -18.80 18.34
CA ILE A 340 12.20 -17.40 18.68
C ILE A 340 10.94 -16.71 19.20
N MET A 341 9.82 -16.80 18.47
CA MET A 341 8.56 -16.18 18.87
C MET A 341 8.03 -16.75 20.20
N THR A 342 8.18 -18.04 20.42
CA THR A 342 7.79 -18.69 21.68
C THR A 342 8.65 -18.19 22.85
N THR A 343 9.96 -18.10 22.65
CA THR A 343 10.91 -17.62 23.66
C THR A 343 10.62 -16.16 24.03
N LEU A 344 10.39 -15.29 23.06
CA LEU A 344 10.07 -13.88 23.30
C LEU A 344 8.75 -13.70 24.07
N ARG A 345 7.75 -14.56 23.81
CA ARG A 345 6.49 -14.55 24.58
C ARG A 345 6.67 -14.97 26.02
N GLN A 346 7.47 -16.02 26.25
CA GLN A 346 7.71 -16.54 27.60
C GLN A 346 8.62 -15.64 28.42
N ASN A 347 9.59 -15.02 27.77
CA ASN A 347 10.62 -14.20 28.40
C ASN A 347 10.83 -12.90 27.61
N PRO A 348 9.88 -11.97 27.65
CA PRO A 348 10.05 -10.68 26.97
C PRO A 348 11.27 -9.95 27.54
N PRO A 349 12.11 -9.32 26.69
CA PRO A 349 13.26 -8.58 27.16
C PRO A 349 12.86 -7.43 28.04
N ALA A 350 13.57 -7.20 29.15
CA ALA A 350 13.33 -6.06 30.04
C ALA A 350 13.79 -4.73 29.41
N GLU A 351 14.73 -4.82 28.44
CA GLU A 351 15.31 -3.69 27.73
C GLU A 351 15.50 -4.06 26.25
N PHE A 352 15.27 -3.12 25.36
CA PHE A 352 15.48 -3.26 23.94
C PHE A 352 16.21 -2.01 23.40
N ALA A 353 17.37 -2.24 22.74
CA ALA A 353 18.21 -1.17 22.19
C ALA A 353 18.53 -0.02 23.19
N GLY A 354 18.80 -0.34 24.46
CA GLY A 354 19.08 0.66 25.50
C GLY A 354 17.84 1.32 26.13
N HIS A 355 16.63 0.90 25.71
CA HIS A 355 15.38 1.43 26.24
C HIS A 355 14.63 0.37 27.06
N LYS A 356 14.11 0.77 28.21
CA LYS A 356 13.29 -0.09 29.06
C LYS A 356 11.99 -0.44 28.33
N VAL A 357 11.68 -1.75 28.27
CA VAL A 357 10.38 -2.22 27.76
C VAL A 357 9.31 -1.95 28.81
N THR A 358 8.30 -1.20 28.45
CA THR A 358 7.21 -0.78 29.37
C THR A 358 5.95 -1.63 29.21
N ALA A 359 5.70 -2.16 27.99
CA ALA A 359 4.56 -3.01 27.72
C ALA A 359 4.89 -4.05 26.64
N VAL A 360 4.15 -5.16 26.67
CA VAL A 360 4.17 -6.19 25.63
C VAL A 360 2.76 -6.35 25.09
N ARG A 361 2.62 -6.33 23.75
CA ARG A 361 1.37 -6.61 23.05
C ARG A 361 1.48 -7.97 22.36
N ASP A 362 0.80 -8.99 22.86
CA ASP A 362 0.77 -10.33 22.27
C ASP A 362 -0.57 -10.57 21.57
N TYR A 363 -0.58 -10.44 20.26
CA TYR A 363 -1.79 -10.61 19.45
C TYR A 363 -2.22 -12.09 19.31
N LYS A 364 -1.32 -13.04 19.63
CA LYS A 364 -1.68 -14.47 19.66
C LYS A 364 -2.49 -14.83 20.90
N LEU A 365 -2.22 -14.16 22.01
CA LEU A 365 -2.92 -14.36 23.27
C LEU A 365 -4.05 -13.33 23.50
N ASP A 366 -4.24 -12.37 22.58
CA ASP A 366 -5.15 -11.22 22.75
C ASP A 366 -4.86 -10.46 24.05
N GLU A 367 -3.59 -10.15 24.31
CA GLU A 367 -3.17 -9.58 25.58
C GLU A 367 -2.19 -8.41 25.41
N ILE A 368 -2.45 -7.31 26.08
CA ILE A 368 -1.49 -6.22 26.33
C ILE A 368 -1.13 -6.25 27.80
N THR A 369 0.15 -6.46 28.13
CA THR A 369 0.65 -6.47 29.50
C THR A 369 1.49 -5.23 29.76
N ASP A 370 1.11 -4.40 30.73
CA ASP A 370 1.96 -3.36 31.29
C ASP A 370 2.99 -4.00 32.22
N LEU A 371 4.28 -3.85 31.90
CA LEU A 371 5.34 -4.51 32.66
C LEU A 371 5.67 -3.84 34.01
N ALA A 372 5.21 -2.61 34.23
CA ALA A 372 5.41 -1.90 35.50
C ALA A 372 4.35 -2.30 36.53
N THR A 373 3.10 -2.46 36.12
CA THR A 373 1.95 -2.74 36.98
C THR A 373 1.54 -4.21 36.96
N GLY A 374 1.88 -4.97 35.90
CA GLY A 374 1.37 -6.29 35.63
C GLY A 374 -0.09 -6.31 35.16
N GLU A 375 -0.69 -5.14 34.88
CA GLU A 375 -2.05 -5.03 34.37
C GLU A 375 -2.14 -5.63 32.97
N LYS A 376 -3.21 -6.37 32.73
CA LYS A 376 -3.50 -7.02 31.43
C LYS A 376 -4.83 -6.55 30.88
N LYS A 377 -4.85 -6.26 29.58
CA LYS A 377 -6.06 -5.92 28.83
C LYS A 377 -6.05 -6.56 27.43
N PRO A 378 -7.22 -6.81 26.82
CA PRO A 378 -7.26 -7.35 25.48
C PRO A 378 -6.69 -6.37 24.44
N THR A 379 -6.13 -6.91 23.35
CA THR A 379 -5.71 -6.12 22.18
C THR A 379 -6.93 -5.62 21.40
N GLY A 380 -8.03 -6.37 21.44
CA GLY A 380 -9.26 -6.09 20.70
C GLY A 380 -9.18 -6.42 19.21
N LEU A 381 -8.12 -7.14 18.79
CA LEU A 381 -7.89 -7.55 17.41
C LEU A 381 -7.94 -9.08 17.26
N PRO A 382 -8.19 -9.61 16.06
CA PRO A 382 -8.12 -11.04 15.81
C PRO A 382 -6.77 -11.66 16.18
N ASN A 383 -6.74 -12.97 16.46
CA ASN A 383 -5.50 -13.65 16.81
C ASN A 383 -4.52 -13.66 15.64
N SER A 384 -3.28 -13.26 15.94
CA SER A 384 -2.17 -13.26 14.97
C SER A 384 -0.84 -13.59 15.67
N ASN A 385 0.08 -14.21 14.92
CA ASN A 385 1.41 -14.57 15.49
C ASN A 385 2.36 -13.36 15.52
N VAL A 386 1.92 -12.28 16.14
CA VAL A 386 2.65 -11.01 16.29
C VAL A 386 2.86 -10.72 17.78
N LEU A 387 4.00 -10.13 18.08
CA LEU A 387 4.38 -9.72 19.44
C LEU A 387 4.95 -8.30 19.35
#